data_873abd804507705e66c442d669b17e57
#
_entry.id   873abd804507705e66c442d669b17e57
#
_cell.length_a   1.000
_cell.length_b   1.000
_cell.length_c   1.000
_cell.angle_alpha   90.00
_cell.angle_beta   90.00
_cell.angle_gamma   90.00
#
_symmetry.space_group_name_H-M   'P 1'
#
loop_
_entity.id
_entity.type
_entity.pdbx_description
1 polymer ?
#
loop_
_entity_poly.entity_id
_entity_poly.type
_entity_poly.pdbx_seq_one_letter_code
_entity_poly.pdbx_strand_id
1 'polypeptide(L)'
;ARENSPTRHRSSVDTEDTGERESFLMGMYNIANAQAERSVPHIDLSGRAHLLDLGGATGAYAIHFCRHNPGLSATVFDLPTTRPFAERVIADSGMADRISFVGGDFTTEDLPGGFDVAWLSQILHGAGFDESANIVRKAAQSLVPGGLLLIQEFILDDNRSGPQHPALFDLNMLVGTPEGQSYTRQELAGFMRNAGLEDIRRLPLDLPQGCGIM
;
A
#
# COMPACT_ATOMS: atom_id res chain seq x y z
N ALA A 1 -42.05 1.63 7.17
CA ALA A 1 -40.75 1.01 7.34
C ALA A 1 -39.69 2.03 6.87
N ARG A 2 -38.89 2.59 7.79
CA ARG A 2 -37.75 3.44 7.47
C ARG A 2 -36.56 2.49 7.35
N GLU A 3 -35.99 2.40 6.16
CA GLU A 3 -34.69 1.75 5.93
C GLU A 3 -33.64 2.55 6.71
N ASN A 4 -33.12 1.95 7.77
CA ASN A 4 -31.86 2.35 8.37
C ASN A 4 -30.73 1.78 7.48
N SER A 5 -30.35 2.49 6.44
CA SER A 5 -29.04 2.30 5.82
C SER A 5 -27.99 2.72 6.84
N PRO A 6 -27.02 1.87 7.18
CA PRO A 6 -25.90 2.30 8.00
C PRO A 6 -25.23 3.47 7.27
N THR A 7 -25.09 4.59 7.96
CA THR A 7 -24.29 5.72 7.49
C THR A 7 -22.90 5.18 7.19
N ARG A 8 -22.55 5.03 5.89
CA ARG A 8 -21.17 4.79 5.47
C ARG A 8 -20.33 5.86 6.15
N HIS A 9 -19.45 5.45 7.05
CA HIS A 9 -18.35 6.32 7.46
C HIS A 9 -17.55 6.60 6.19
N ARG A 10 -17.67 7.82 5.65
CA ARG A 10 -16.77 8.30 4.61
C ARG A 10 -15.36 8.19 5.20
N SER A 11 -14.47 7.51 4.48
CA SER A 11 -13.07 7.51 4.88
C SER A 11 -12.58 8.97 4.88
N SER A 12 -11.62 9.31 5.74
CA SER A 12 -11.05 10.67 5.79
C SER A 12 -10.41 11.09 4.45
N VAL A 13 -10.19 10.13 3.56
CA VAL A 13 -9.67 10.34 2.18
C VAL A 13 -10.77 10.87 1.26
N ASP A 14 -12.04 10.47 1.49
CA ASP A 14 -13.19 10.86 0.65
C ASP A 14 -13.89 12.15 1.13
N THR A 15 -13.35 12.81 2.15
CA THR A 15 -13.91 14.09 2.62
C THR A 15 -13.77 15.17 1.55
N GLU A 16 -14.80 16.01 1.39
CA GLU A 16 -14.75 17.19 0.54
C GLU A 16 -13.93 18.33 1.18
N ASP A 17 -13.72 18.27 2.50
CA ASP A 17 -12.89 19.23 3.22
C ASP A 17 -11.40 18.98 2.94
N THR A 18 -10.79 19.93 2.25
CA THR A 18 -9.37 19.87 1.87
C THR A 18 -8.45 19.88 3.10
N GLY A 19 -8.83 20.60 4.17
CA GLY A 19 -8.03 20.67 5.40
C GLY A 19 -8.03 19.36 6.18
N GLU A 20 -9.20 18.71 6.28
CA GLU A 20 -9.28 17.36 6.88
C GLU A 20 -8.49 16.34 6.08
N ARG A 21 -8.62 16.38 4.75
CA ARG A 21 -7.85 15.48 3.86
C ARG A 21 -6.35 15.70 4.01
N GLU A 22 -5.89 16.95 4.02
CA GLU A 22 -4.47 17.29 4.23
C GLU A 22 -3.99 16.77 5.58
N SER A 23 -4.73 16.99 6.64
CA SER A 23 -4.38 16.52 8.00
C SER A 23 -4.25 15.01 8.05
N PHE A 24 -5.17 14.29 7.40
CA PHE A 24 -5.13 12.83 7.30
C PHE A 24 -3.90 12.36 6.51
N LEU A 25 -3.69 12.90 5.29
CA LEU A 25 -2.58 12.50 4.43
C LEU A 25 -1.22 12.78 5.07
N MET A 26 -1.07 13.91 5.78
CA MET A 26 0.17 14.22 6.49
C MET A 26 0.37 13.35 7.73
N GLY A 27 -0.71 12.96 8.42
CA GLY A 27 -0.66 11.93 9.47
C GLY A 27 -0.16 10.59 8.94
N MET A 28 -0.71 10.13 7.80
CA MET A 28 -0.27 8.90 7.14
C MET A 28 1.17 9.02 6.63
N TYR A 29 1.56 10.18 6.08
CA TYR A 29 2.95 10.45 5.69
C TYR A 29 3.93 10.24 6.84
N ASN A 30 3.65 10.80 8.02
CA ASN A 30 4.53 10.66 9.17
C ASN A 30 4.70 9.21 9.61
N ILE A 31 3.60 8.43 9.62
CA ILE A 31 3.62 7.00 9.96
C ILE A 31 4.43 6.22 8.91
N ALA A 32 4.11 6.42 7.62
CA ALA A 32 4.78 5.74 6.52
C ALA A 32 6.28 6.08 6.46
N ASN A 33 6.65 7.35 6.67
CA ASN A 33 8.04 7.79 6.71
C ASN A 33 8.83 7.08 7.80
N ALA A 34 8.29 7.00 9.03
CA ALA A 34 8.95 6.29 10.13
C ALA A 34 9.07 4.77 9.91
N GLN A 35 8.11 4.16 9.22
CA GLN A 35 8.16 2.75 8.85
C GLN A 35 9.15 2.50 7.70
N ALA A 36 9.15 3.37 6.69
CA ALA A 36 10.05 3.29 5.54
C ALA A 36 11.53 3.36 5.95
N GLU A 37 11.88 4.25 6.88
CA GLU A 37 13.25 4.31 7.45
C GLU A 37 13.71 2.97 8.02
N ARG A 38 12.81 2.16 8.56
CA ARG A 38 13.12 0.87 9.17
C ARG A 38 13.09 -0.30 8.19
N SER A 39 12.25 -0.24 7.16
CA SER A 39 12.04 -1.35 6.24
C SER A 39 12.88 -1.25 4.97
N VAL A 40 12.90 -0.08 4.32
CA VAL A 40 13.51 0.12 3.00
C VAL A 40 14.98 -0.27 2.93
N PRO A 41 15.84 0.04 3.92
CA PRO A 41 17.26 -0.35 3.88
C PRO A 41 17.52 -1.86 3.85
N HIS A 42 16.51 -2.67 4.18
CA HIS A 42 16.59 -4.13 4.22
C HIS A 42 15.97 -4.81 2.99
N ILE A 43 15.47 -4.03 2.04
CA ILE A 43 14.85 -4.51 0.81
C ILE A 43 15.81 -4.31 -0.34
N ASP A 44 16.32 -5.40 -0.88
CA ASP A 44 17.24 -5.36 -2.02
C ASP A 44 16.49 -5.12 -3.34
N LEU A 45 16.66 -3.95 -3.91
CA LEU A 45 16.16 -3.56 -5.22
C LEU A 45 17.31 -3.36 -6.24
N SER A 46 18.45 -3.98 -6.01
CA SER A 46 19.59 -3.90 -6.92
C SER A 46 19.21 -4.32 -8.35
N GLY A 47 19.55 -3.49 -9.32
CA GLY A 47 19.23 -3.74 -10.74
C GLY A 47 17.79 -3.44 -11.14
N ARG A 48 16.95 -2.96 -10.23
CA ARG A 48 15.58 -2.47 -10.52
C ARG A 48 15.63 -1.01 -10.93
N ALA A 49 14.74 -0.62 -11.86
CA ALA A 49 14.71 0.73 -12.43
C ALA A 49 13.38 1.46 -12.22
N HIS A 50 12.25 0.74 -12.18
CA HIS A 50 10.92 1.35 -12.13
C HIS A 50 10.05 0.71 -11.05
N LEU A 51 9.69 1.50 -10.02
CA LEU A 51 8.83 1.08 -8.92
C LEU A 51 7.42 1.69 -9.08
N LEU A 52 6.40 0.86 -8.91
CA LEU A 52 5.01 1.29 -8.67
C LEU A 52 4.78 1.31 -7.15
N ASP A 53 4.47 2.48 -6.60
CA ASP A 53 3.98 2.67 -5.22
C ASP A 53 2.45 2.77 -5.28
N LEU A 54 1.77 1.63 -5.13
CA LEU A 54 0.32 1.52 -5.28
C LEU A 54 -0.40 1.90 -4.00
N GLY A 55 -1.29 2.89 -4.08
CA GLY A 55 -1.89 3.49 -2.90
C GLY A 55 -0.87 4.26 -2.07
N GLY A 56 0.17 4.80 -2.73
CA GLY A 56 1.33 5.41 -2.07
C GLY A 56 1.05 6.76 -1.42
N ALA A 57 -0.17 7.26 -1.47
CA ALA A 57 -0.61 8.54 -0.91
C ALA A 57 0.35 9.69 -1.28
N THR A 58 1.06 10.24 -0.32
CA THR A 58 2.02 11.33 -0.53
C THR A 58 3.39 10.88 -1.02
N GLY A 59 3.60 9.57 -1.25
CA GLY A 59 4.83 9.02 -1.82
C GLY A 59 5.98 8.79 -0.82
N ALA A 60 5.67 8.62 0.47
CA ALA A 60 6.70 8.41 1.50
C ALA A 60 7.63 7.24 1.16
N TYR A 61 7.08 6.07 0.82
CA TYR A 61 7.89 4.90 0.46
C TYR A 61 8.65 5.10 -0.86
N ALA A 62 8.01 5.66 -1.89
CA ALA A 62 8.68 5.98 -3.15
C ALA A 62 9.92 6.88 -2.92
N ILE A 63 9.81 7.89 -2.04
CA ILE A 63 10.92 8.79 -1.67
C ILE A 63 12.06 7.99 -1.01
N HIS A 64 11.76 7.15 -0.03
CA HIS A 64 12.78 6.33 0.65
C HIS A 64 13.43 5.33 -0.29
N PHE A 65 12.66 4.61 -1.10
CA PHE A 65 13.20 3.68 -2.10
C PHE A 65 14.11 4.37 -3.10
N CYS A 66 13.69 5.52 -3.64
CA CYS A 66 14.51 6.29 -4.58
C CYS A 66 15.78 6.84 -3.94
N ARG A 67 15.73 7.30 -2.69
CA ARG A 67 16.93 7.74 -1.95
C ARG A 67 17.91 6.61 -1.74
N HIS A 68 17.42 5.43 -1.39
CA HIS A 68 18.26 4.27 -1.10
C HIS A 68 18.81 3.62 -2.38
N ASN A 69 18.13 3.77 -3.51
CA ASN A 69 18.49 3.18 -4.81
C ASN A 69 18.67 4.30 -5.86
N PRO A 70 19.90 4.81 -6.10
CA PRO A 70 20.14 5.95 -6.99
C PRO A 70 19.64 5.77 -8.43
N GLY A 71 19.59 4.52 -8.95
CA GLY A 71 19.10 4.21 -10.29
C GLY A 71 17.59 4.00 -10.40
N LEU A 72 16.86 4.01 -9.28
CA LEU A 72 15.43 3.74 -9.24
C LEU A 72 14.61 5.01 -9.49
N SER A 73 13.61 4.92 -10.35
CA SER A 73 12.51 5.87 -10.46
C SER A 73 11.22 5.25 -9.90
N ALA A 74 10.25 6.07 -9.54
CA ALA A 74 8.99 5.57 -9.01
C ALA A 74 7.78 6.29 -9.60
N THR A 75 6.67 5.56 -9.65
CA THR A 75 5.34 6.11 -9.93
C THR A 75 4.46 5.86 -8.70
N VAL A 76 4.00 6.93 -8.07
CA VAL A 76 2.96 6.85 -7.05
C VAL A 76 1.62 6.82 -7.78
N PHE A 77 0.82 5.78 -7.52
CA PHE A 77 -0.54 5.65 -8.05
C PHE A 77 -1.53 5.76 -6.90
N ASP A 78 -2.35 6.80 -6.90
CA ASP A 78 -3.33 7.04 -5.85
C ASP A 78 -4.50 7.88 -6.39
N LEU A 79 -5.54 8.09 -5.59
CA LEU A 79 -6.70 8.88 -5.99
C LEU A 79 -6.29 10.28 -6.53
N PRO A 80 -6.94 10.79 -7.58
CA PRO A 80 -6.59 12.09 -8.17
C PRO A 80 -6.62 13.24 -7.16
N THR A 81 -7.43 13.14 -6.13
CA THR A 81 -7.55 14.13 -5.04
C THR A 81 -6.33 14.20 -4.14
N THR A 82 -5.47 13.19 -4.17
CA THR A 82 -4.20 13.12 -3.41
C THR A 82 -3.06 13.87 -4.13
N ARG A 83 -3.16 14.03 -5.46
CA ARG A 83 -2.10 14.61 -6.32
C ARG A 83 -1.45 15.89 -5.78
N PRO A 84 -2.19 16.97 -5.38
CA PRO A 84 -1.57 18.21 -4.96
C PRO A 84 -0.65 18.04 -3.72
N PHE A 85 -1.02 17.12 -2.84
CA PHE A 85 -0.25 16.84 -1.63
C PHE A 85 0.98 15.97 -1.95
N ALA A 86 0.82 14.96 -2.80
CA ALA A 86 1.91 14.10 -3.24
C ALA A 86 2.98 14.91 -3.99
N GLU A 87 2.60 15.69 -5.00
CA GLU A 87 3.53 16.49 -5.79
C GLU A 87 4.31 17.49 -4.93
N ARG A 88 3.65 18.10 -3.94
CA ARG A 88 4.32 19.00 -2.97
C ARG A 88 5.36 18.24 -2.15
N VAL A 89 4.99 17.11 -1.52
CA VAL A 89 5.89 16.31 -0.67
C VAL A 89 7.07 15.77 -1.49
N ILE A 90 6.82 15.29 -2.70
CA ILE A 90 7.85 14.80 -3.63
C ILE A 90 8.82 15.93 -4.00
N ALA A 91 8.30 17.12 -4.34
CA ALA A 91 9.13 18.28 -4.67
C ALA A 91 9.98 18.75 -3.47
N ASP A 92 9.37 18.88 -2.29
CA ASP A 92 10.06 19.27 -1.05
C ASP A 92 11.14 18.26 -0.65
N SER A 93 10.98 16.99 -1.04
CA SER A 93 11.99 15.95 -0.84
C SER A 93 13.16 15.99 -1.81
N GLY A 94 13.08 16.82 -2.87
CA GLY A 94 14.06 16.89 -3.97
C GLY A 94 13.99 15.69 -4.93
N MET A 95 12.85 15.00 -5.03
CA MET A 95 12.71 13.79 -5.85
C MET A 95 11.81 13.96 -7.09
N ALA A 96 11.43 15.19 -7.44
CA ALA A 96 10.50 15.47 -8.55
C ALA A 96 11.00 14.95 -9.93
N ASP A 97 12.32 14.86 -10.12
CA ASP A 97 12.90 14.33 -11.36
C ASP A 97 12.85 12.79 -11.45
N ARG A 98 12.55 12.12 -10.36
CA ARG A 98 12.60 10.64 -10.26
C ARG A 98 11.29 10.01 -9.85
N ILE A 99 10.36 10.78 -9.28
CA ILE A 99 9.08 10.29 -8.79
C ILE A 99 7.96 11.04 -9.48
N SER A 100 7.10 10.31 -10.17
CA SER A 100 5.89 10.84 -10.80
C SER A 100 4.63 10.42 -10.03
N PHE A 101 3.54 11.15 -10.22
CA PHE A 101 2.23 10.79 -9.68
C PHE A 101 1.24 10.52 -10.81
N VAL A 102 0.56 9.38 -10.74
CA VAL A 102 -0.55 9.01 -11.61
C VAL A 102 -1.82 8.90 -10.77
N GLY A 103 -2.85 9.66 -11.14
CA GLY A 103 -4.14 9.63 -10.45
C GLY A 103 -5.03 8.55 -11.02
N GLY A 104 -5.65 7.76 -10.14
CA GLY A 104 -6.63 6.74 -10.50
C GLY A 104 -7.14 6.01 -9.26
N ASP A 105 -8.20 5.27 -9.42
CA ASP A 105 -8.76 4.37 -8.41
C ASP A 105 -8.35 2.93 -8.71
N PHE A 106 -7.38 2.41 -7.97
CA PHE A 106 -6.85 1.05 -8.17
C PHE A 106 -7.90 -0.05 -7.90
N THR A 107 -9.01 0.25 -7.25
CA THR A 107 -10.10 -0.72 -7.06
C THR A 107 -10.88 -0.93 -8.35
N THR A 108 -11.12 0.12 -9.12
CA THR A 108 -11.98 0.13 -10.31
C THR A 108 -11.23 0.23 -11.64
N GLU A 109 -10.08 0.91 -11.67
CA GLU A 109 -9.31 1.17 -12.88
C GLU A 109 -8.18 0.17 -13.10
N ASP A 110 -7.73 0.03 -14.35
CA ASP A 110 -6.52 -0.73 -14.67
C ASP A 110 -5.27 0.07 -14.27
N LEU A 111 -4.21 -0.64 -13.92
CA LEU A 111 -2.93 -0.04 -13.56
C LEU A 111 -2.04 0.12 -14.79
N PRO A 112 -1.20 1.17 -14.86
CA PRO A 112 -0.16 1.25 -15.86
C PRO A 112 0.80 0.07 -15.72
N GLY A 113 1.40 -0.36 -16.82
CA GLY A 113 2.37 -1.45 -16.84
C GLY A 113 3.81 -0.98 -17.01
N GLY A 114 4.75 -1.95 -17.00
CA GLY A 114 6.16 -1.69 -17.28
C GLY A 114 7.03 -1.50 -16.03
N PHE A 115 6.53 -1.89 -14.86
CA PHE A 115 7.27 -1.83 -13.61
C PHE A 115 8.05 -3.10 -13.37
N ASP A 116 9.22 -2.99 -12.79
CA ASP A 116 10.00 -4.13 -12.31
C ASP A 116 9.87 -4.36 -10.80
N VAL A 117 9.24 -3.40 -10.08
CA VAL A 117 8.83 -3.55 -8.68
C VAL A 117 7.42 -2.95 -8.50
N ALA A 118 6.56 -3.65 -7.75
CA ALA A 118 5.33 -3.10 -7.22
C ALA A 118 5.35 -3.17 -5.69
N TRP A 119 5.07 -2.06 -5.04
CA TRP A 119 4.99 -1.91 -3.59
C TRP A 119 3.56 -1.58 -3.17
N LEU A 120 2.98 -2.42 -2.32
CA LEU A 120 1.66 -2.26 -1.72
C LEU A 120 1.83 -2.17 -0.21
N SER A 121 1.57 -1.01 0.37
CA SER A 121 1.73 -0.84 1.82
C SER A 121 0.45 -0.35 2.47
N GLN A 122 -0.10 -1.17 3.35
CA GLN A 122 -1.23 -0.79 4.21
C GLN A 122 -2.47 -0.37 3.41
N ILE A 123 -2.76 -1.07 2.31
CA ILE A 123 -3.92 -0.79 1.44
C ILE A 123 -4.92 -1.94 1.36
N LEU A 124 -4.45 -3.19 1.50
CA LEU A 124 -5.34 -4.36 1.34
C LEU A 124 -6.34 -4.48 2.50
N HIS A 125 -5.94 -4.08 3.70
CA HIS A 125 -6.81 -4.15 4.87
C HIS A 125 -8.08 -3.28 4.77
N GLY A 126 -8.11 -2.28 3.89
CA GLY A 126 -9.30 -1.46 3.62
C GLY A 126 -10.34 -2.14 2.74
N ALA A 127 -9.98 -3.24 2.09
CA ALA A 127 -10.77 -3.97 1.11
C ALA A 127 -11.19 -5.36 1.60
N GLY A 128 -12.28 -5.88 1.06
CA GLY A 128 -12.71 -7.25 1.28
C GLY A 128 -11.80 -8.27 0.59
N PHE A 129 -12.04 -9.56 0.85
CA PHE A 129 -11.17 -10.65 0.38
C PHE A 129 -11.04 -10.68 -1.15
N ASP A 130 -12.15 -10.63 -1.87
CA ASP A 130 -12.15 -10.71 -3.34
C ASP A 130 -11.56 -9.44 -3.97
N GLU A 131 -11.82 -8.28 -3.39
CA GLU A 131 -11.26 -7.01 -3.85
C GLU A 131 -9.75 -6.96 -3.64
N SER A 132 -9.26 -7.40 -2.47
CA SER A 132 -7.82 -7.51 -2.18
C SER A 132 -7.11 -8.47 -3.13
N ALA A 133 -7.73 -9.63 -3.42
CA ALA A 133 -7.21 -10.56 -4.41
C ALA A 133 -7.13 -9.91 -5.81
N ASN A 134 -8.13 -9.11 -6.19
CA ASN A 134 -8.14 -8.40 -7.46
C ASN A 134 -7.07 -7.28 -7.51
N ILE A 135 -6.87 -6.53 -6.42
CA ILE A 135 -5.82 -5.49 -6.31
C ILE A 135 -4.44 -6.15 -6.52
N VAL A 136 -4.17 -7.26 -5.82
CA VAL A 136 -2.90 -8.00 -5.94
C VAL A 136 -2.72 -8.53 -7.37
N ARG A 137 -3.77 -9.04 -8.02
CA ARG A 137 -3.74 -9.50 -9.42
C ARG A 137 -3.40 -8.35 -10.37
N LYS A 138 -4.02 -7.18 -10.22
CA LYS A 138 -3.73 -5.99 -11.06
C LYS A 138 -2.29 -5.51 -10.84
N ALA A 139 -1.81 -5.48 -9.60
CA ALA A 139 -0.44 -5.13 -9.29
C ALA A 139 0.57 -6.11 -9.93
N ALA A 140 0.31 -7.41 -9.89
CA ALA A 140 1.14 -8.41 -10.56
C ALA A 140 1.13 -8.23 -12.09
N GLN A 141 -0.01 -7.89 -12.69
CA GLN A 141 -0.12 -7.63 -14.13
C GLN A 141 0.57 -6.34 -14.59
N SER A 142 0.83 -5.39 -13.69
CA SER A 142 1.60 -4.18 -13.98
C SER A 142 3.10 -4.45 -14.09
N LEU A 143 3.56 -5.61 -13.62
CA LEU A 143 4.97 -5.99 -13.61
C LEU A 143 5.43 -6.55 -14.97
N VAL A 144 6.67 -6.26 -15.30
CA VAL A 144 7.37 -6.97 -16.38
C VAL A 144 7.71 -8.41 -15.96
N PRO A 145 7.97 -9.35 -16.89
CA PRO A 145 8.45 -10.69 -16.55
C PRO A 145 9.69 -10.64 -15.63
N GLY A 146 9.65 -11.38 -14.52
CA GLY A 146 10.69 -11.35 -13.50
C GLY A 146 10.61 -10.16 -12.54
N GLY A 147 9.52 -9.40 -12.60
CA GLY A 147 9.24 -8.31 -11.65
C GLY A 147 9.00 -8.81 -10.22
N LEU A 148 9.13 -7.91 -9.25
CA LEU A 148 8.99 -8.17 -7.82
C LEU A 148 7.74 -7.50 -7.27
N LEU A 149 6.87 -8.26 -6.62
CA LEU A 149 5.76 -7.72 -5.83
C LEU A 149 6.10 -7.77 -4.34
N LEU A 150 5.93 -6.66 -3.65
CA LEU A 150 6.12 -6.53 -2.21
C LEU A 150 4.82 -6.03 -1.57
N ILE A 151 4.34 -6.73 -0.56
CA ILE A 151 3.13 -6.37 0.20
C ILE A 151 3.51 -6.17 1.67
N GLN A 152 3.37 -4.96 2.19
CA GLN A 152 3.53 -4.66 3.60
C GLN A 152 2.17 -4.49 4.26
N GLU A 153 1.90 -5.30 5.29
CA GLU A 153 0.62 -5.26 6.03
C GLU A 153 0.80 -5.63 7.50
N PHE A 154 -0.23 -5.37 8.30
CA PHE A 154 -0.40 -5.95 9.63
C PHE A 154 -0.83 -7.41 9.46
N ILE A 155 0.13 -8.34 9.63
CA ILE A 155 -0.08 -9.74 9.26
C ILE A 155 -0.53 -10.55 10.48
N LEU A 156 -1.71 -11.17 10.38
CA LEU A 156 -2.21 -12.12 11.36
C LEU A 156 -1.49 -13.47 11.27
N ASP A 157 -1.41 -14.14 12.40
CA ASP A 157 -1.11 -15.58 12.42
C ASP A 157 -2.20 -16.36 11.68
N ASP A 158 -1.85 -17.51 11.10
CA ASP A 158 -2.77 -18.28 10.27
C ASP A 158 -4.01 -18.80 11.05
N ASN A 159 -3.96 -18.85 12.39
CA ASN A 159 -5.10 -19.15 13.28
C ASN A 159 -5.86 -17.89 13.75
N ARG A 160 -5.47 -16.71 13.28
CA ARG A 160 -6.04 -15.38 13.61
C ARG A 160 -6.01 -14.99 15.10
N SER A 161 -5.22 -15.69 15.95
CA SER A 161 -5.15 -15.41 17.38
C SER A 161 -4.14 -14.34 17.78
N GLY A 162 -3.35 -13.85 16.86
CA GLY A 162 -2.30 -12.85 17.10
C GLY A 162 -1.61 -12.43 15.80
N PRO A 163 -0.57 -11.64 15.87
CA PRO A 163 -0.15 -10.86 17.03
C PRO A 163 -1.22 -9.88 17.53
N GLN A 164 -1.09 -9.37 18.75
CA GLN A 164 -2.13 -8.54 19.38
C GLN A 164 -2.53 -7.32 18.54
N HIS A 165 -1.58 -6.59 17.97
CA HIS A 165 -1.90 -5.38 17.21
C HIS A 165 -2.67 -5.70 15.91
N PRO A 166 -2.24 -6.63 15.02
CA PRO A 166 -3.03 -7.05 13.87
C PRO A 166 -4.43 -7.53 14.24
N ALA A 167 -4.59 -8.27 15.35
CA ALA A 167 -5.90 -8.76 15.79
C ALA A 167 -6.84 -7.62 16.27
N LEU A 168 -6.30 -6.61 16.97
CA LEU A 168 -7.07 -5.43 17.34
C LEU A 168 -7.36 -4.54 16.12
N PHE A 169 -6.42 -4.46 15.19
CA PHE A 169 -6.61 -3.71 13.96
C PHE A 169 -7.67 -4.35 13.06
N ASP A 170 -7.76 -5.68 13.02
CA ASP A 170 -8.84 -6.42 12.34
C ASP A 170 -10.22 -6.00 12.85
N LEU A 171 -10.39 -5.88 14.16
CA LEU A 171 -11.63 -5.35 14.76
C LEU A 171 -11.89 -3.89 14.39
N ASN A 172 -10.83 -3.07 14.29
CA ASN A 172 -10.96 -1.69 13.84
C ASN A 172 -11.45 -1.61 12.39
N MET A 173 -10.91 -2.47 11.51
CA MET A 173 -11.38 -2.56 10.12
C MET A 173 -12.82 -3.02 10.01
N LEU A 174 -13.22 -4.01 10.80
CA LEU A 174 -14.60 -4.50 10.86
C LEU A 174 -15.62 -3.39 11.22
N VAL A 175 -15.21 -2.45 12.08
CA VAL A 175 -16.07 -1.34 12.51
C VAL A 175 -15.98 -0.14 11.56
N GLY A 176 -14.77 0.13 11.04
CA GLY A 176 -14.45 1.35 10.28
C GLY A 176 -14.64 1.27 8.78
N THR A 177 -14.80 0.06 8.22
CA THR A 177 -14.91 -0.16 6.78
C THR A 177 -16.07 -1.09 6.44
N PRO A 178 -16.58 -1.09 5.19
CA PRO A 178 -17.64 -2.02 4.78
C PRO A 178 -17.23 -3.49 4.83
N GLU A 179 -16.01 -3.82 4.41
CA GLU A 179 -15.52 -5.20 4.22
C GLU A 179 -14.04 -5.38 4.59
N GLY A 180 -13.39 -4.32 5.10
CA GLY A 180 -11.96 -4.36 5.42
C GLY A 180 -11.65 -5.32 6.56
N GLN A 181 -10.45 -5.88 6.52
CA GLN A 181 -9.97 -6.86 7.48
C GLN A 181 -8.44 -6.95 7.45
N SER A 182 -7.85 -7.49 8.50
CA SER A 182 -6.44 -7.92 8.46
C SER A 182 -6.33 -9.30 7.82
N TYR A 183 -5.23 -9.52 7.10
CA TYR A 183 -4.98 -10.78 6.40
C TYR A 183 -3.91 -11.60 7.11
N THR A 184 -4.07 -12.93 7.04
CA THR A 184 -3.03 -13.86 7.47
C THR A 184 -1.93 -13.99 6.42
N ARG A 185 -0.77 -14.51 6.83
CA ARG A 185 0.32 -14.83 5.90
C ARG A 185 -0.14 -15.79 4.78
N GLN A 186 -0.97 -16.78 5.11
CA GLN A 186 -1.46 -17.75 4.13
C GLN A 186 -2.41 -17.12 3.11
N GLU A 187 -3.27 -16.19 3.54
CA GLU A 187 -4.19 -15.46 2.66
C GLU A 187 -3.43 -14.56 1.69
N LEU A 188 -2.47 -13.74 2.18
CA LEU A 188 -1.62 -12.90 1.33
C LEU A 188 -0.82 -13.76 0.32
N ALA A 189 -0.22 -14.85 0.77
CA ALA A 189 0.47 -15.78 -0.11
C ALA A 189 -0.48 -16.45 -1.12
N GLY A 190 -1.74 -16.66 -0.74
CA GLY A 190 -2.81 -17.14 -1.62
C GLY A 190 -3.11 -16.15 -2.75
N PHE A 191 -3.28 -14.86 -2.42
CA PHE A 191 -3.50 -13.80 -3.41
C PHE A 191 -2.34 -13.72 -4.41
N MET A 192 -1.10 -13.76 -3.92
CA MET A 192 0.10 -13.71 -4.76
C MET A 192 0.20 -14.93 -5.69
N ARG A 193 -0.04 -16.16 -5.18
CA ARG A 193 -0.04 -17.38 -6.02
C ARG A 193 -1.11 -17.33 -7.10
N ASN A 194 -2.32 -16.91 -6.73
CA ASN A 194 -3.44 -16.81 -7.67
C ASN A 194 -3.20 -15.73 -8.74
N ALA A 195 -2.35 -14.73 -8.45
CA ALA A 195 -1.89 -13.73 -9.40
C ALA A 195 -0.73 -14.23 -10.30
N GLY A 196 -0.29 -15.49 -10.17
CA GLY A 196 0.78 -16.07 -10.98
C GLY A 196 2.20 -15.77 -10.49
N LEU A 197 2.35 -15.30 -9.25
CA LEU A 197 3.67 -15.03 -8.67
C LEU A 197 4.27 -16.31 -8.07
N GLU A 198 5.58 -16.40 -8.15
CA GLU A 198 6.40 -17.50 -7.64
C GLU A 198 7.32 -17.01 -6.52
N ASP A 199 8.05 -17.91 -5.87
CA ASP A 199 9.04 -17.62 -4.80
C ASP A 199 8.49 -16.78 -3.64
N ILE A 200 7.22 -17.01 -3.29
CA ILE A 200 6.51 -16.24 -2.28
C ILE A 200 7.05 -16.54 -0.89
N ARG A 201 7.53 -15.49 -0.20
CA ARG A 201 8.09 -15.59 1.15
C ARG A 201 7.84 -14.32 1.95
N ARG A 202 7.81 -14.46 3.27
CA ARG A 202 7.87 -13.31 4.17
C ARG A 202 9.34 -12.92 4.38
N LEU A 203 9.64 -11.63 4.28
CA LEU A 203 10.97 -11.13 4.61
C LEU A 203 11.23 -11.30 6.12
N PRO A 204 12.44 -11.70 6.52
CA PRO A 204 12.80 -11.91 7.94
C PRO A 204 13.10 -10.58 8.63
N LEU A 205 12.14 -9.65 8.59
CA LEU A 205 12.23 -8.34 9.22
C LEU A 205 11.28 -8.28 10.41
N ASP A 206 11.80 -7.83 11.55
CA ASP A 206 11.00 -7.53 12.74
C ASP A 206 10.57 -6.08 12.69
N LEU A 207 9.37 -5.86 12.19
CA LEU A 207 8.76 -4.54 12.05
C LEU A 207 7.77 -4.30 13.20
N PRO A 208 7.62 -3.03 13.64
CA PRO A 208 6.71 -2.69 14.73
C PRO A 208 5.27 -3.14 14.47
N GLN A 209 4.53 -3.35 15.56
CA GLN A 209 3.08 -3.58 15.54
C GLN A 209 2.64 -4.83 14.76
N GLY A 210 3.49 -5.85 14.63
CA GLY A 210 3.17 -7.06 13.87
C GLY A 210 3.11 -6.83 12.35
N CYS A 211 3.65 -5.72 11.89
CA CYS A 211 3.83 -5.46 10.47
C CYS A 211 4.80 -6.46 9.85
N GLY A 212 4.57 -6.85 8.61
CA GLY A 212 5.42 -7.77 7.87
C GLY A 212 5.39 -7.48 6.38
N ILE A 213 6.39 -8.00 5.66
CA ILE A 213 6.50 -7.84 4.21
C ILE A 213 6.53 -9.23 3.57
N MET A 214 5.60 -9.43 2.63
CA MET A 214 5.52 -10.61 1.76
C MET A 214 6.19 -10.33 0.43
#